data_70dee074d4d16569d56288d432fa130e
#
_entry.id   70dee074d4d16569d56288d432fa130e
#
_cell.length_a   1.000
_cell.length_b   1.000
_cell.length_c   1.000
_cell.angle_alpha   90.00
_cell.angle_beta   90.00
_cell.angle_gamma   90.00
#
_symmetry.space_group_name_H-M   'P 1'
#
loop_
_entity.id
_entity.type
_entity.pdbx_description
1 polymer ?
#
loop_
_entity_poly.entity_id
_entity_poly.type
_entity_poly.pdbx_seq_one_letter_code
_entity_poly.pdbx_strand_id
1 'polypeptide(L)'
;MVCDYLEAGLVEDALYVVELSRSHYPLLHYYRGYCQHLLGQDGSEALAFAASLDTGLCFPARLEDIAVLKYAIENNPADANACYYLGCLYYDRFRYDEAVAMWEQCISRDCTHAKALRNLALAYFDKRGDAASARVCMERALKYRKDPRLLFEYQQLLKNTNVSVAERLDVYGRYPELLAQRDDCYLDRIVLLCQQGRYAEAIHAAKIKRFHIYEGGEGNLTKQHAWMHVLYANELASAGKAAEAYQVYMNGVNMPKSYGEAKTWFNQEAHIFYYLGTLLESLGKTGEAEKAFEEASVYKAAVSELSMFRALALRKLMRFSQAQQVLTEMLESGDNLLKNKDMRSYYGVGSPTPMPFEYDIVKINSVNGHILRGYALLGLGRRDEAEAEIAQAATYSPNDFRIYAFHQVKDTF
;
A
#
# COMPACT_ATOMS: atom_id res chain seq x y z
N MET A 1 -32.36 18.89 11.47
CA MET A 1 -33.63 19.04 12.27
C MET A 1 -33.32 19.15 13.76
N VAL A 2 -32.78 18.13 14.46
CA VAL A 2 -32.47 18.25 15.91
C VAL A 2 -31.59 19.46 16.22
N CYS A 3 -30.46 19.62 15.48
CA CYS A 3 -29.57 20.77 15.66
C CYS A 3 -30.26 22.09 15.35
N ASP A 4 -31.12 22.14 14.34
CA ASP A 4 -31.82 23.37 13.94
C ASP A 4 -32.80 23.84 15.06
N TYR A 5 -33.46 22.90 15.72
CA TYR A 5 -34.29 23.21 16.92
C TYR A 5 -33.42 23.68 18.09
N LEU A 6 -32.27 23.03 18.34
CA LEU A 6 -31.36 23.45 19.41
C LEU A 6 -30.78 24.84 19.16
N GLU A 7 -30.39 25.17 17.93
CA GLU A 7 -29.94 26.50 17.54
C GLU A 7 -31.02 27.57 17.74
N ALA A 8 -32.29 27.21 17.50
CA ALA A 8 -33.43 28.10 17.73
C ALA A 8 -33.85 28.18 19.22
N GLY A 9 -33.20 27.46 20.12
CA GLY A 9 -33.55 27.40 21.53
C GLY A 9 -34.77 26.57 21.85
N LEU A 10 -35.29 25.80 20.87
CA LEU A 10 -36.51 24.99 20.99
C LEU A 10 -36.14 23.57 21.47
N VAL A 11 -35.71 23.45 22.74
CA VAL A 11 -35.11 22.22 23.28
C VAL A 11 -36.14 21.09 23.40
N GLU A 12 -37.40 21.41 23.80
CA GLU A 12 -38.48 20.44 23.91
C GLU A 12 -38.79 19.82 22.52
N ASP A 13 -38.82 20.65 21.45
CA ASP A 13 -39.08 20.18 20.10
C ASP A 13 -37.90 19.33 19.60
N ALA A 14 -36.63 19.69 19.93
CA ALA A 14 -35.47 18.88 19.64
C ALA A 14 -35.55 17.51 20.28
N LEU A 15 -35.91 17.45 21.59
CA LEU A 15 -36.06 16.19 22.32
C LEU A 15 -37.18 15.34 21.72
N TYR A 16 -38.32 15.96 21.41
CA TYR A 16 -39.47 15.27 20.81
C TYR A 16 -39.08 14.61 19.46
N VAL A 17 -38.33 15.31 18.60
CA VAL A 17 -37.84 14.77 17.31
C VAL A 17 -36.91 13.56 17.52
N VAL A 18 -36.01 13.63 18.51
CA VAL A 18 -35.13 12.49 18.84
C VAL A 18 -35.94 11.30 19.34
N GLU A 19 -36.94 11.51 20.18
CA GLU A 19 -37.78 10.44 20.74
C GLU A 19 -38.70 9.79 19.71
N LEU A 20 -39.13 10.52 18.69
CA LEU A 20 -39.84 9.94 17.54
C LEU A 20 -38.98 8.99 16.72
N SER A 21 -37.66 9.14 16.78
CA SER A 21 -36.72 8.27 16.03
C SER A 21 -36.59 6.91 16.70
N ARG A 22 -36.81 5.84 15.93
CA ARG A 22 -36.52 4.45 16.36
C ARG A 22 -35.12 4.00 15.99
N SER A 23 -34.25 4.91 15.56
CA SER A 23 -32.91 4.59 15.12
C SER A 23 -31.98 4.30 16.30
N HIS A 24 -31.13 3.29 16.15
CA HIS A 24 -30.01 3.00 17.06
C HIS A 24 -28.74 3.79 16.68
N TYR A 25 -28.88 4.94 16.01
CA TYR A 25 -27.74 5.78 15.66
C TYR A 25 -27.17 6.46 16.92
N PRO A 26 -25.90 6.20 17.29
CA PRO A 26 -25.38 6.62 18.60
C PRO A 26 -25.53 8.11 18.89
N LEU A 27 -25.27 8.99 17.91
CA LEU A 27 -25.37 10.44 18.12
C LEU A 27 -26.77 10.87 18.53
N LEU A 28 -27.85 10.24 18.06
CA LEU A 28 -29.21 10.59 18.47
C LEU A 28 -29.42 10.41 19.98
N HIS A 29 -28.83 9.36 20.55
CA HIS A 29 -28.95 9.08 21.98
C HIS A 29 -28.08 10.03 22.82
N TYR A 30 -26.92 10.45 22.30
CA TYR A 30 -26.14 11.53 22.91
C TYR A 30 -26.91 12.85 22.88
N TYR A 31 -27.56 13.21 21.77
CA TYR A 31 -28.43 14.37 21.67
C TYR A 31 -29.63 14.25 22.64
N ARG A 32 -30.24 13.07 22.80
CA ARG A 32 -31.31 12.84 23.78
C ARG A 32 -30.86 13.21 25.19
N GLY A 33 -29.72 12.65 25.64
CA GLY A 33 -29.19 12.94 26.96
C GLY A 33 -28.86 14.42 27.16
N TYR A 34 -28.31 15.07 26.10
CA TYR A 34 -28.01 16.50 26.13
C TYR A 34 -29.26 17.37 26.19
N CYS A 35 -30.31 17.09 25.42
CA CYS A 35 -31.60 17.81 25.49
C CYS A 35 -32.26 17.63 26.85
N GLN A 36 -32.28 16.41 27.40
CA GLN A 36 -32.79 16.14 28.73
C GLN A 36 -32.07 17.00 29.79
N HIS A 37 -30.74 17.08 29.73
CA HIS A 37 -29.98 17.94 30.63
C HIS A 37 -30.37 19.44 30.50
N LEU A 38 -30.50 19.96 29.30
CA LEU A 38 -30.89 21.35 29.07
C LEU A 38 -32.29 21.67 29.63
N LEU A 39 -33.17 20.66 29.74
CA LEU A 39 -34.50 20.75 30.33
C LEU A 39 -34.52 20.45 31.86
N GLY A 40 -33.35 20.25 32.47
CA GLY A 40 -33.25 19.91 33.89
C GLY A 40 -33.68 18.46 34.22
N GLN A 41 -33.72 17.59 33.20
CA GLN A 41 -34.06 16.16 33.36
C GLN A 41 -32.78 15.32 33.45
N ASP A 42 -32.90 14.10 33.96
CA ASP A 42 -31.81 13.13 34.01
C ASP A 42 -31.59 12.47 32.62
N GLY A 43 -30.45 12.73 32.00
CA GLY A 43 -30.05 12.15 30.71
C GLY A 43 -29.14 10.93 30.81
N SER A 44 -28.86 10.43 32.02
CA SER A 44 -27.86 9.39 32.25
C SER A 44 -28.16 8.07 31.53
N GLU A 45 -29.44 7.66 31.50
CA GLU A 45 -29.88 6.45 30.77
C GLU A 45 -29.59 6.56 29.24
N ALA A 46 -29.89 7.72 28.67
CA ALA A 46 -29.64 7.95 27.24
C ALA A 46 -28.15 7.94 26.91
N LEU A 47 -27.31 8.54 27.77
CA LEU A 47 -25.84 8.50 27.59
C LEU A 47 -25.28 7.08 27.73
N ALA A 48 -25.74 6.32 28.73
CA ALA A 48 -25.32 4.94 28.94
C ALA A 48 -25.71 4.05 27.74
N PHE A 49 -26.91 4.25 27.20
CA PHE A 49 -27.37 3.54 26.01
C PHE A 49 -26.53 3.89 24.79
N ALA A 50 -26.26 5.20 24.54
CA ALA A 50 -25.37 5.65 23.45
C ALA A 50 -23.99 5.02 23.52
N ALA A 51 -23.38 4.97 24.72
CA ALA A 51 -22.08 4.38 24.98
C ALA A 51 -22.04 2.86 24.70
N SER A 52 -23.16 2.17 24.81
CA SER A 52 -23.27 0.72 24.57
C SER A 52 -23.39 0.33 23.09
N LEU A 53 -23.69 1.28 22.21
CA LEU A 53 -23.92 1.02 20.78
C LEU A 53 -22.62 0.84 20.00
N ASP A 54 -22.68 0.04 18.91
CA ASP A 54 -21.54 -0.10 18.02
C ASP A 54 -21.17 1.24 17.36
N THR A 55 -19.87 1.50 17.31
CA THR A 55 -19.29 2.68 16.67
C THR A 55 -19.23 2.58 15.13
N GLY A 56 -19.80 1.54 14.52
CA GLY A 56 -19.93 1.40 13.08
C GLY A 56 -20.86 2.45 12.48
N LEU A 57 -20.51 3.01 11.33
CA LEU A 57 -21.38 3.93 10.55
C LEU A 57 -21.88 5.17 11.32
N CYS A 58 -21.17 5.59 12.37
CA CYS A 58 -21.47 6.82 13.10
C CYS A 58 -20.33 7.83 12.91
N PHE A 59 -20.65 8.95 12.27
CA PHE A 59 -19.67 9.97 11.86
C PHE A 59 -20.14 11.35 12.31
N PRO A 60 -19.68 11.86 13.47
CA PRO A 60 -19.94 13.23 13.87
C PRO A 60 -19.33 14.18 12.86
N ALA A 61 -20.10 15.18 12.42
CA ALA A 61 -19.69 16.08 11.34
C ALA A 61 -20.03 17.55 11.61
N ARG A 62 -20.90 17.82 12.60
CA ARG A 62 -21.36 19.16 12.95
C ARG A 62 -20.58 19.75 14.12
N LEU A 63 -20.50 21.07 14.22
CA LEU A 63 -19.85 21.72 15.34
C LEU A 63 -20.63 21.54 16.65
N GLU A 64 -21.95 21.44 16.57
CA GLU A 64 -22.84 21.15 17.69
C GLU A 64 -22.54 19.79 18.34
N ASP A 65 -22.10 18.80 17.55
CA ASP A 65 -21.68 17.50 18.07
C ASP A 65 -20.56 17.64 19.13
N ILE A 66 -19.73 18.70 19.05
CA ILE A 66 -18.67 18.95 20.03
C ILE A 66 -19.25 19.19 21.43
N ALA A 67 -20.28 20.03 21.55
CA ALA A 67 -20.90 20.32 22.83
C ALA A 67 -21.59 19.09 23.42
N VAL A 68 -22.32 18.36 22.58
CA VAL A 68 -23.03 17.14 22.96
C VAL A 68 -22.07 16.05 23.42
N LEU A 69 -20.98 15.81 22.66
CA LEU A 69 -20.00 14.78 23.01
C LEU A 69 -19.16 15.17 24.23
N LYS A 70 -18.80 16.45 24.41
CA LYS A 70 -18.15 16.93 25.64
C LYS A 70 -19.04 16.70 26.87
N TYR A 71 -20.32 17.06 26.78
CA TYR A 71 -21.26 16.80 27.83
C TYR A 71 -21.33 15.29 28.18
N ALA A 72 -21.38 14.42 27.16
CA ALA A 72 -21.39 12.97 27.37
C ALA A 72 -20.10 12.49 28.07
N ILE A 73 -18.94 13.00 27.69
CA ILE A 73 -17.64 12.64 28.26
C ILE A 73 -17.57 13.04 29.77
N GLU A 74 -18.12 14.20 30.10
CA GLU A 74 -18.11 14.74 31.46
C GLU A 74 -19.11 13.99 32.38
N ASN A 75 -20.27 13.59 31.85
CA ASN A 75 -21.33 12.98 32.61
C ASN A 75 -21.39 11.45 32.56
N ASN A 76 -20.61 10.83 31.69
CA ASN A 76 -20.37 9.39 31.66
C ASN A 76 -18.85 9.10 31.55
N PRO A 77 -18.10 9.11 32.66
CA PRO A 77 -16.64 8.90 32.65
C PRO A 77 -16.21 7.53 32.11
N ALA A 78 -17.10 6.55 32.02
CA ALA A 78 -16.79 5.23 31.44
C ALA A 78 -16.95 5.18 29.91
N ASP A 79 -17.53 6.22 29.31
CA ASP A 79 -17.84 6.25 27.89
C ASP A 79 -16.57 6.46 27.01
N ALA A 80 -16.05 5.37 26.49
CA ALA A 80 -14.95 5.42 25.52
C ALA A 80 -15.42 5.87 24.13
N ASN A 81 -16.68 5.57 23.74
CA ASN A 81 -17.20 5.87 22.41
C ASN A 81 -17.37 7.39 22.18
N ALA A 82 -17.83 8.15 23.18
CA ALA A 82 -17.91 9.60 23.07
C ALA A 82 -16.53 10.24 22.82
N CYS A 83 -15.48 9.77 23.52
CA CYS A 83 -14.11 10.20 23.27
C CYS A 83 -13.65 9.83 21.85
N TYR A 84 -13.95 8.62 21.39
CA TYR A 84 -13.63 8.19 20.04
C TYR A 84 -14.29 9.09 18.98
N TYR A 85 -15.57 9.38 19.12
CA TYR A 85 -16.30 10.24 18.18
C TYR A 85 -15.77 11.66 18.16
N LEU A 86 -15.55 12.24 19.34
CA LEU A 86 -15.00 13.60 19.43
C LEU A 86 -13.61 13.70 18.83
N GLY A 87 -12.77 12.68 19.02
CA GLY A 87 -11.46 12.58 18.36
C GLY A 87 -11.58 12.52 16.84
N CYS A 88 -12.55 11.76 16.30
CA CYS A 88 -12.79 11.71 14.84
C CYS A 88 -13.20 13.07 14.29
N LEU A 89 -14.09 13.79 14.98
CA LEU A 89 -14.52 15.13 14.58
C LEU A 89 -13.37 16.14 14.63
N TYR A 90 -12.55 16.13 15.67
CA TYR A 90 -11.40 17.00 15.77
C TYR A 90 -10.39 16.73 14.66
N TYR A 91 -10.13 15.46 14.32
CA TYR A 91 -9.21 15.10 13.25
C TYR A 91 -9.71 15.59 11.87
N ASP A 92 -11.00 15.43 11.60
CA ASP A 92 -11.64 15.96 10.38
C ASP A 92 -11.52 17.50 10.28
N ARG A 93 -11.56 18.19 11.43
CA ARG A 93 -11.38 19.65 11.52
C ARG A 93 -9.92 20.09 11.64
N PHE A 94 -8.96 19.23 11.33
CA PHE A 94 -7.51 19.50 11.39
C PHE A 94 -6.98 19.85 12.79
N ARG A 95 -7.75 19.55 13.85
CA ARG A 95 -7.37 19.73 15.25
C ARG A 95 -6.68 18.47 15.77
N TYR A 96 -5.51 18.17 15.21
CA TYR A 96 -4.85 16.87 15.38
C TYR A 96 -4.44 16.55 16.82
N ASP A 97 -3.91 17.52 17.54
CA ASP A 97 -3.49 17.30 18.93
C ASP A 97 -4.65 16.99 19.85
N GLU A 98 -5.78 17.68 19.65
CA GLU A 98 -7.00 17.43 20.40
C GLU A 98 -7.63 16.09 20.01
N ALA A 99 -7.55 15.72 18.74
CA ALA A 99 -7.99 14.40 18.29
C ALA A 99 -7.19 13.27 18.96
N VAL A 100 -5.87 13.40 19.00
CA VAL A 100 -5.00 12.42 19.65
C VAL A 100 -5.31 12.35 21.14
N ALA A 101 -5.45 13.49 21.84
CA ALA A 101 -5.80 13.51 23.27
C ALA A 101 -7.13 12.79 23.55
N MET A 102 -8.14 12.97 22.68
CA MET A 102 -9.44 12.27 22.83
C MET A 102 -9.31 10.77 22.59
N TRP A 103 -8.54 10.33 21.60
CA TRP A 103 -8.32 8.92 21.37
C TRP A 103 -7.44 8.27 22.44
N GLU A 104 -6.44 8.98 23.00
CA GLU A 104 -5.66 8.53 24.16
C GLU A 104 -6.61 8.36 25.38
N GLN A 105 -7.53 9.30 25.60
CA GLN A 105 -8.55 9.18 26.62
C GLN A 105 -9.51 8.01 26.34
N CYS A 106 -9.91 7.77 25.10
CA CYS A 106 -10.69 6.62 24.70
C CYS A 106 -10.01 5.32 25.12
N ILE A 107 -8.73 5.12 24.74
CA ILE A 107 -8.00 3.87 25.07
C ILE A 107 -7.61 3.75 26.54
N SER A 108 -7.65 4.82 27.31
CA SER A 108 -7.51 4.76 28.76
C SER A 108 -8.78 4.22 29.45
N ARG A 109 -9.96 4.44 28.85
CA ARG A 109 -11.27 3.93 29.31
C ARG A 109 -11.53 2.51 28.78
N ASP A 110 -11.24 2.28 27.51
CA ASP A 110 -11.31 0.96 26.84
C ASP A 110 -10.02 0.69 26.07
N CYS A 111 -9.09 -0.02 26.68
CA CYS A 111 -7.81 -0.36 26.10
C CYS A 111 -7.89 -1.31 24.89
N THR A 112 -9.09 -1.85 24.60
CA THR A 112 -9.36 -2.77 23.49
C THR A 112 -10.05 -2.09 22.30
N HIS A 113 -10.30 -0.78 22.37
CA HIS A 113 -11.01 -0.02 21.34
C HIS A 113 -10.20 0.07 20.04
N ALA A 114 -10.33 -0.93 19.18
CA ALA A 114 -9.49 -1.12 17.98
C ALA A 114 -9.54 0.05 16.99
N LYS A 115 -10.70 0.72 16.83
CA LYS A 115 -10.83 1.87 15.93
C LYS A 115 -10.04 3.09 16.45
N ALA A 116 -10.07 3.36 17.75
CA ALA A 116 -9.27 4.43 18.36
C ALA A 116 -7.77 4.13 18.27
N LEU A 117 -7.36 2.90 18.55
CA LEU A 117 -5.97 2.44 18.38
C LEU A 117 -5.49 2.61 16.93
N ARG A 118 -6.31 2.22 15.95
CA ARG A 118 -5.99 2.43 14.54
C ARG A 118 -5.84 3.91 14.20
N ASN A 119 -6.75 4.76 14.66
CA ASN A 119 -6.70 6.20 14.38
C ASN A 119 -5.50 6.87 15.06
N LEU A 120 -5.17 6.47 16.29
CA LEU A 120 -3.94 6.89 16.97
C LEU A 120 -2.70 6.51 16.16
N ALA A 121 -2.64 5.28 15.62
CA ALA A 121 -1.50 4.86 14.81
C ALA A 121 -1.28 5.76 13.59
N LEU A 122 -2.36 6.12 12.89
CA LEU A 122 -2.28 7.05 11.76
C LEU A 122 -1.81 8.44 12.20
N ALA A 123 -2.39 8.99 13.26
CA ALA A 123 -2.05 10.31 13.75
C ALA A 123 -0.62 10.40 14.30
N TYR A 124 -0.16 9.39 15.03
CA TYR A 124 1.22 9.33 15.51
C TYR A 124 2.20 9.29 14.34
N PHE A 125 1.94 8.49 13.32
CA PHE A 125 2.82 8.42 12.15
C PHE A 125 2.80 9.71 11.31
N ASP A 126 1.60 10.12 10.85
CA ASP A 126 1.46 11.19 9.87
C ASP A 126 1.62 12.60 10.47
N LYS A 127 1.21 12.82 11.73
CA LYS A 127 1.15 14.15 12.35
C LYS A 127 2.24 14.39 13.40
N ARG A 128 2.75 13.33 14.03
CA ARG A 128 3.78 13.43 15.07
C ARG A 128 5.13 12.82 14.67
N GLY A 129 5.21 12.10 13.55
CA GLY A 129 6.42 11.39 13.12
C GLY A 129 6.85 10.27 14.09
N ASP A 130 5.94 9.85 14.99
CA ASP A 130 6.20 8.82 16.00
C ASP A 130 5.84 7.43 15.46
N ALA A 131 6.77 6.86 14.70
CA ALA A 131 6.63 5.53 14.13
C ALA A 131 6.55 4.41 15.19
N ALA A 132 7.20 4.60 16.36
CA ALA A 132 7.21 3.58 17.41
C ALA A 132 5.83 3.45 18.06
N SER A 133 5.23 4.56 18.50
CA SER A 133 3.88 4.58 19.06
C SER A 133 2.82 4.15 18.04
N ALA A 134 2.98 4.58 16.77
CA ALA A 134 2.12 4.14 15.68
C ALA A 134 2.10 2.62 15.52
N ARG A 135 3.28 1.99 15.53
CA ARG A 135 3.44 0.54 15.43
C ARG A 135 2.75 -0.18 16.59
N VAL A 136 3.00 0.24 17.82
CA VAL A 136 2.36 -0.36 19.02
C VAL A 136 0.84 -0.27 18.96
N CYS A 137 0.30 0.88 18.56
CA CYS A 137 -1.14 1.07 18.44
C CYS A 137 -1.74 0.19 17.34
N MET A 138 -1.11 0.09 16.17
CA MET A 138 -1.62 -0.72 15.06
C MET A 138 -1.57 -2.22 15.38
N GLU A 139 -0.52 -2.68 16.06
CA GLU A 139 -0.37 -4.06 16.51
C GLU A 139 -1.47 -4.45 17.52
N ARG A 140 -1.74 -3.54 18.47
CA ARG A 140 -2.85 -3.72 19.43
C ARG A 140 -4.20 -3.72 18.72
N ALA A 141 -4.44 -2.80 17.77
CA ALA A 141 -5.68 -2.75 17.00
C ALA A 141 -5.94 -4.08 16.28
N LEU A 142 -4.93 -4.62 15.60
CA LEU A 142 -5.01 -5.92 14.90
C LEU A 142 -5.19 -7.09 15.86
N LYS A 143 -4.63 -7.02 17.07
CA LYS A 143 -4.82 -8.03 18.12
C LYS A 143 -6.28 -8.11 18.59
N TYR A 144 -6.91 -6.95 18.83
CA TYR A 144 -8.27 -6.88 19.35
C TYR A 144 -9.34 -7.03 18.27
N ARG A 145 -9.03 -6.64 17.05
CA ARG A 145 -9.93 -6.79 15.91
C ARG A 145 -9.23 -7.44 14.73
N LYS A 146 -9.60 -8.68 14.44
CA LYS A 146 -9.12 -9.44 13.28
C LYS A 146 -9.79 -8.92 12.00
N ASP A 147 -9.19 -7.92 11.38
CA ASP A 147 -9.74 -7.22 10.23
C ASP A 147 -8.68 -7.20 9.10
N PRO A 148 -9.01 -7.67 7.88
CA PRO A 148 -8.07 -7.67 6.76
C PRO A 148 -7.56 -6.27 6.39
N ARG A 149 -8.37 -5.22 6.60
CA ARG A 149 -7.97 -3.83 6.38
C ARG A 149 -6.88 -3.40 7.37
N LEU A 150 -7.02 -3.78 8.64
CA LEU A 150 -5.98 -3.49 9.65
C LEU A 150 -4.66 -4.21 9.32
N LEU A 151 -4.71 -5.44 8.81
CA LEU A 151 -3.51 -6.14 8.36
C LEU A 151 -2.81 -5.38 7.22
N PHE A 152 -3.59 -4.91 6.23
CA PHE A 152 -3.07 -4.09 5.14
C PHE A 152 -2.40 -2.81 5.66
N GLU A 153 -3.10 -2.05 6.50
CA GLU A 153 -2.61 -0.80 7.07
C GLU A 153 -1.35 -1.01 7.92
N TYR A 154 -1.31 -2.09 8.70
CA TYR A 154 -0.13 -2.46 9.48
C TYR A 154 1.07 -2.76 8.56
N GLN A 155 0.87 -3.52 7.49
CA GLN A 155 1.94 -3.80 6.52
C GLN A 155 2.43 -2.53 5.79
N GLN A 156 1.53 -1.57 5.50
CA GLN A 156 1.95 -0.29 4.94
C GLN A 156 2.80 0.52 5.95
N LEU A 157 2.43 0.52 7.22
CA LEU A 157 3.23 1.16 8.27
C LEU A 157 4.63 0.52 8.37
N LEU A 158 4.71 -0.81 8.42
CA LEU A 158 5.97 -1.54 8.47
C LEU A 158 6.85 -1.27 7.24
N LYS A 159 6.25 -1.18 6.06
CA LYS A 159 6.94 -0.80 4.81
C LYS A 159 7.47 0.63 4.87
N ASN A 160 6.66 1.59 5.28
CA ASN A 160 7.03 3.01 5.35
C ASN A 160 8.12 3.28 6.41
N THR A 161 8.19 2.45 7.45
CA THR A 161 9.20 2.50 8.51
C THR A 161 10.41 1.60 8.25
N ASN A 162 10.54 1.07 7.04
CA ASN A 162 11.65 0.26 6.58
C ASN A 162 11.91 -1.01 7.44
N VAL A 163 10.85 -1.59 8.01
CA VAL A 163 10.95 -2.87 8.73
C VAL A 163 11.41 -3.98 7.79
N SER A 164 12.24 -4.89 8.28
CA SER A 164 12.87 -5.93 7.46
C SER A 164 11.85 -6.83 6.76
N VAL A 165 12.23 -7.31 5.57
CA VAL A 165 11.43 -8.26 4.78
C VAL A 165 11.04 -9.51 5.59
N ALA A 166 11.97 -10.04 6.39
CA ALA A 166 11.74 -11.22 7.21
C ALA A 166 10.67 -10.97 8.28
N GLU A 167 10.72 -9.83 8.97
CA GLU A 167 9.74 -9.49 10.00
C GLU A 167 8.35 -9.23 9.40
N ARG A 168 8.29 -8.59 8.22
CA ARG A 168 7.02 -8.39 7.50
C ARG A 168 6.39 -9.71 7.07
N LEU A 169 7.19 -10.68 6.60
CA LEU A 169 6.72 -12.04 6.29
C LEU A 169 6.21 -12.78 7.52
N ASP A 170 6.88 -12.63 8.67
CA ASP A 170 6.42 -13.20 9.94
C ASP A 170 5.05 -12.67 10.34
N VAL A 171 4.79 -11.36 10.16
CA VAL A 171 3.46 -10.78 10.40
C VAL A 171 2.40 -11.45 9.52
N TYR A 172 2.65 -11.66 8.22
CA TYR A 172 1.73 -12.39 7.36
C TYR A 172 1.52 -13.85 7.81
N GLY A 173 2.57 -14.50 8.29
CA GLY A 173 2.50 -15.86 8.82
C GLY A 173 1.62 -15.98 10.08
N ARG A 174 1.50 -14.93 10.87
CA ARG A 174 0.63 -14.89 12.07
C ARG A 174 -0.86 -14.70 11.75
N TYR A 175 -1.21 -14.22 10.54
CA TYR A 175 -2.60 -13.90 10.16
C TYR A 175 -2.98 -14.46 8.77
N PRO A 176 -2.82 -15.77 8.53
CA PRO A 176 -3.04 -16.37 7.21
C PRO A 176 -4.49 -16.24 6.71
N GLU A 177 -5.46 -16.27 7.62
CA GLU A 177 -6.88 -16.13 7.31
C GLU A 177 -7.25 -14.70 6.86
N LEU A 178 -6.60 -13.69 7.40
CA LEU A 178 -6.79 -12.29 6.98
C LEU A 178 -6.06 -12.02 5.66
N LEU A 179 -4.86 -12.56 5.52
CA LEU A 179 -4.08 -12.49 4.28
C LEU A 179 -4.87 -13.03 3.08
N ALA A 180 -5.55 -14.17 3.25
CA ALA A 180 -6.33 -14.82 2.19
C ALA A 180 -7.49 -13.93 1.67
N GLN A 181 -7.98 -12.99 2.46
CA GLN A 181 -9.12 -12.13 2.14
C GLN A 181 -8.74 -10.87 1.34
N ARG A 182 -7.43 -10.54 1.19
CA ARG A 182 -6.98 -9.33 0.48
C ARG A 182 -5.91 -9.65 -0.54
N ASP A 183 -6.20 -9.37 -1.78
CA ASP A 183 -5.30 -9.66 -2.90
C ASP A 183 -4.04 -8.77 -2.89
N ASP A 184 -4.15 -7.51 -2.45
CA ASP A 184 -3.01 -6.61 -2.27
C ASP A 184 -2.01 -7.10 -1.20
N CYS A 185 -2.50 -7.58 -0.05
CA CYS A 185 -1.66 -8.21 0.98
C CYS A 185 -1.03 -9.51 0.47
N TYR A 186 -1.80 -10.30 -0.27
CA TYR A 186 -1.31 -11.57 -0.79
C TYR A 186 -0.21 -11.36 -1.84
N LEU A 187 -0.37 -10.36 -2.72
CA LEU A 187 0.65 -9.96 -3.67
C LEU A 187 1.90 -9.41 -2.97
N ASP A 188 1.74 -8.55 -1.96
CA ASP A 188 2.86 -8.04 -1.17
C ASP A 188 3.65 -9.18 -0.51
N ARG A 189 2.98 -10.22 0.04
CA ARG A 189 3.65 -11.42 0.54
C ARG A 189 4.45 -12.13 -0.55
N ILE A 190 3.94 -12.25 -1.77
CA ILE A 190 4.67 -12.84 -2.90
C ILE A 190 5.94 -12.04 -3.21
N VAL A 191 5.85 -10.71 -3.21
CA VAL A 191 7.01 -9.82 -3.39
C VAL A 191 8.06 -10.06 -2.30
N LEU A 192 7.64 -10.13 -1.04
CA LEU A 192 8.53 -10.39 0.10
C LEU A 192 9.19 -11.78 0.03
N LEU A 193 8.46 -12.81 -0.43
CA LEU A 193 9.03 -14.14 -0.67
C LEU A 193 10.15 -14.09 -1.73
N CYS A 194 9.93 -13.34 -2.81
CA CYS A 194 10.97 -13.14 -3.82
C CYS A 194 12.20 -12.44 -3.23
N GLN A 195 12.01 -11.42 -2.40
CA GLN A 195 13.12 -10.72 -1.72
C GLN A 195 13.89 -11.59 -0.71
N GLN A 196 13.32 -12.72 -0.31
CA GLN A 196 14.00 -13.74 0.52
C GLN A 196 14.61 -14.89 -0.32
N GLY A 197 14.64 -14.78 -1.65
CA GLY A 197 15.10 -15.85 -2.53
C GLY A 197 14.18 -17.07 -2.59
N ARG A 198 12.97 -17.00 -2.02
CA ARG A 198 11.99 -18.11 -1.97
C ARG A 198 11.13 -18.13 -3.22
N TYR A 199 11.77 -18.14 -4.40
CA TYR A 199 11.08 -17.96 -5.69
C TYR A 199 10.08 -19.06 -6.01
N ALA A 200 10.45 -20.33 -5.77
CA ALA A 200 9.56 -21.47 -6.01
C ALA A 200 8.29 -21.39 -5.16
N GLU A 201 8.41 -20.94 -3.92
CA GLU A 201 7.26 -20.71 -3.02
C GLU A 201 6.41 -19.53 -3.48
N ALA A 202 7.02 -18.44 -3.93
CA ALA A 202 6.32 -17.29 -4.49
C ALA A 202 5.48 -17.68 -5.71
N ILE A 203 6.06 -18.46 -6.65
CA ILE A 203 5.38 -18.98 -7.83
C ILE A 203 4.23 -19.91 -7.42
N HIS A 204 4.46 -20.81 -6.47
CA HIS A 204 3.41 -21.71 -5.98
C HIS A 204 2.27 -20.92 -5.34
N ALA A 205 2.57 -19.95 -4.48
CA ALA A 205 1.57 -19.09 -3.83
C ALA A 205 0.73 -18.34 -4.86
N ALA A 206 1.36 -17.75 -5.88
CA ALA A 206 0.65 -17.06 -6.95
C ALA A 206 -0.26 -17.99 -7.76
N LYS A 207 0.18 -19.24 -8.03
CA LYS A 207 -0.56 -20.21 -8.82
C LYS A 207 -1.84 -20.69 -8.15
N ILE A 208 -1.83 -20.90 -6.84
CA ILE A 208 -2.98 -21.44 -6.09
C ILE A 208 -4.01 -20.36 -5.72
N LYS A 209 -3.63 -19.09 -5.75
CA LYS A 209 -4.53 -17.96 -5.43
C LYS A 209 -5.33 -17.58 -6.66
N ARG A 210 -6.65 -17.40 -6.48
CA ARG A 210 -7.48 -16.69 -7.43
C ARG A 210 -7.48 -15.21 -7.05
N PHE A 211 -6.98 -14.38 -7.95
CA PHE A 211 -6.96 -12.92 -7.77
C PHE A 211 -8.19 -12.26 -8.39
N HIS A 212 -8.52 -11.09 -7.89
CA HIS A 212 -9.55 -10.21 -8.42
C HIS A 212 -8.88 -8.87 -8.79
N ILE A 213 -9.20 -8.37 -9.97
CA ILE A 213 -8.72 -7.06 -10.39
C ILE A 213 -9.36 -6.00 -9.50
N TYR A 214 -8.55 -5.06 -9.02
CA TYR A 214 -9.01 -3.90 -8.28
C TYR A 214 -8.37 -2.64 -8.84
N GLU A 215 -9.07 -1.53 -8.76
CA GLU A 215 -8.64 -0.24 -9.29
C GLU A 215 -7.34 0.23 -8.60
N GLY A 216 -6.34 0.60 -9.40
CA GLY A 216 -5.00 0.98 -8.95
C GLY A 216 -4.06 -0.21 -8.66
N GLY A 217 -4.51 -1.44 -8.91
CA GLY A 217 -3.70 -2.65 -8.78
C GLY A 217 -3.35 -3.33 -10.11
N GLU A 218 -3.85 -2.79 -11.22
CA GLU A 218 -3.67 -3.34 -12.56
C GLU A 218 -2.19 -3.41 -12.94
N GLY A 219 -1.79 -4.52 -13.54
CA GLY A 219 -0.42 -4.75 -13.98
C GLY A 219 0.58 -5.12 -12.88
N ASN A 220 0.25 -4.92 -11.60
CA ASN A 220 1.18 -5.23 -10.50
C ASN A 220 1.44 -6.75 -10.39
N LEU A 221 0.39 -7.55 -10.50
CA LEU A 221 0.52 -9.01 -10.43
C LEU A 221 1.26 -9.56 -11.64
N THR A 222 0.97 -9.05 -12.85
CA THR A 222 1.65 -9.49 -14.08
C THR A 222 3.13 -9.14 -14.09
N LYS A 223 3.48 -7.95 -13.62
CA LYS A 223 4.87 -7.52 -13.44
C LYS A 223 5.61 -8.44 -12.46
N GLN A 224 4.99 -8.73 -11.31
CA GLN A 224 5.57 -9.61 -10.30
C GLN A 224 5.68 -11.06 -10.79
N HIS A 225 4.68 -11.53 -11.59
CA HIS A 225 4.72 -12.84 -12.22
C HIS A 225 5.96 -13.00 -13.11
N ALA A 226 6.24 -12.04 -13.97
CA ALA A 226 7.43 -12.07 -14.80
C ALA A 226 8.71 -12.06 -13.96
N TRP A 227 8.81 -11.19 -12.95
CA TRP A 227 10.00 -11.11 -12.10
C TRP A 227 10.29 -12.40 -11.31
N MET A 228 9.30 -13.00 -10.66
CA MET A 228 9.55 -14.23 -9.88
C MET A 228 10.02 -15.39 -10.75
N HIS A 229 9.54 -15.46 -12.01
CA HIS A 229 10.01 -16.47 -12.97
C HIS A 229 11.40 -16.15 -13.51
N VAL A 230 11.70 -14.89 -13.79
CA VAL A 230 13.06 -14.47 -14.19
C VAL A 230 14.09 -14.82 -13.13
N LEU A 231 13.82 -14.43 -11.87
CA LEU A 231 14.76 -14.66 -10.78
C LEU A 231 14.98 -16.15 -10.50
N TYR A 232 13.92 -16.95 -10.53
CA TYR A 232 14.03 -18.41 -10.34
C TYR A 232 14.73 -19.10 -11.51
N ALA A 233 14.41 -18.71 -12.75
CA ALA A 233 15.05 -19.28 -13.91
C ALA A 233 16.55 -18.90 -13.99
N ASN A 234 16.93 -17.66 -13.60
CA ASN A 234 18.33 -17.25 -13.50
C ASN A 234 19.10 -18.11 -12.47
N GLU A 235 18.50 -18.38 -11.31
CA GLU A 235 19.06 -19.28 -10.29
C GLU A 235 19.31 -20.68 -10.86
N LEU A 236 18.31 -21.26 -11.53
CA LEU A 236 18.42 -22.58 -12.15
C LEU A 236 19.48 -22.60 -13.28
N ALA A 237 19.52 -21.57 -14.13
CA ALA A 237 20.51 -21.47 -15.19
C ALA A 237 21.93 -21.40 -14.63
N SER A 238 22.14 -20.59 -13.58
CA SER A 238 23.42 -20.48 -12.88
C SER A 238 23.85 -21.79 -12.21
N ALA A 239 22.89 -22.62 -11.80
CA ALA A 239 23.11 -23.96 -11.28
C ALA A 239 23.32 -25.03 -12.38
N GLY A 240 23.41 -24.64 -13.67
CA GLY A 240 23.59 -25.56 -14.80
C GLY A 240 22.33 -26.32 -15.24
N LYS A 241 21.15 -25.94 -14.69
CA LYS A 241 19.85 -26.58 -14.95
C LYS A 241 19.09 -25.89 -16.10
N ALA A 242 19.73 -25.78 -17.27
CA ALA A 242 19.21 -24.99 -18.38
C ALA A 242 17.81 -25.43 -18.87
N ALA A 243 17.51 -26.74 -18.86
CA ALA A 243 16.21 -27.26 -19.27
C ALA A 243 15.09 -26.86 -18.30
N GLU A 244 15.37 -26.90 -16.99
CA GLU A 244 14.44 -26.43 -15.97
C GLU A 244 14.25 -24.92 -16.06
N ALA A 245 15.32 -24.17 -16.22
CA ALA A 245 15.30 -22.71 -16.40
C ALA A 245 14.43 -22.31 -17.61
N TYR A 246 14.58 -23.00 -18.74
CA TYR A 246 13.76 -22.76 -19.93
C TYR A 246 12.26 -22.93 -19.63
N GLN A 247 11.87 -24.01 -18.94
CA GLN A 247 10.47 -24.23 -18.57
C GLN A 247 9.94 -23.15 -17.64
N VAL A 248 10.75 -22.68 -16.69
CA VAL A 248 10.37 -21.60 -15.78
C VAL A 248 10.16 -20.29 -16.54
N TYR A 249 11.05 -19.92 -17.48
CA TYR A 249 10.84 -18.75 -18.33
C TYR A 249 9.55 -18.87 -19.16
N MET A 250 9.30 -20.04 -19.78
CA MET A 250 8.10 -20.26 -20.56
C MET A 250 6.81 -20.16 -19.71
N ASN A 251 6.86 -20.62 -18.47
CA ASN A 251 5.75 -20.41 -17.54
C ASN A 251 5.55 -18.93 -17.19
N GLY A 252 6.63 -18.17 -17.07
CA GLY A 252 6.56 -16.74 -16.80
C GLY A 252 6.06 -15.90 -17.98
N VAL A 253 6.29 -16.35 -19.22
CA VAL A 253 5.70 -15.74 -20.42
C VAL A 253 4.18 -16.00 -20.47
N ASN A 254 3.71 -17.11 -19.92
CA ASN A 254 2.30 -17.52 -19.95
C ASN A 254 1.58 -17.18 -18.64
N MET A 255 0.66 -16.24 -18.69
CA MET A 255 -0.07 -15.79 -17.51
C MET A 255 -1.23 -16.73 -17.16
N PRO A 256 -1.35 -17.20 -15.91
CA PRO A 256 -2.46 -18.04 -15.48
C PRO A 256 -3.81 -17.30 -15.53
N LYS A 257 -4.87 -17.97 -16.01
CA LYS A 257 -6.23 -17.42 -16.00
C LYS A 257 -6.74 -17.10 -14.59
N SER A 258 -6.21 -17.74 -13.55
CA SER A 258 -6.54 -17.49 -12.15
C SER A 258 -6.17 -16.08 -11.67
N TYR A 259 -5.34 -15.35 -12.41
CA TYR A 259 -5.01 -13.96 -12.07
C TYR A 259 -6.17 -12.99 -12.32
N GLY A 260 -7.19 -13.39 -13.11
CA GLY A 260 -8.33 -12.52 -13.43
C GLY A 260 -7.97 -11.32 -14.31
N GLU A 261 -6.71 -11.19 -14.70
CA GLU A 261 -6.15 -10.12 -15.51
C GLU A 261 -5.66 -10.68 -16.85
N ALA A 262 -5.90 -9.96 -17.93
CA ALA A 262 -5.37 -10.29 -19.24
C ALA A 262 -4.11 -9.48 -19.54
N LYS A 263 -3.24 -9.99 -20.40
CA LYS A 263 -2.12 -9.19 -20.92
C LYS A 263 -2.68 -8.00 -21.71
N THR A 264 -2.16 -6.83 -21.38
CA THR A 264 -2.50 -5.58 -22.02
C THR A 264 -1.26 -4.97 -22.69
N TRP A 265 -1.45 -3.96 -23.54
CA TRP A 265 -0.36 -3.28 -24.23
C TRP A 265 0.61 -2.53 -23.29
N PHE A 266 0.24 -2.29 -22.03
CA PHE A 266 1.09 -1.66 -21.03
C PHE A 266 1.78 -2.65 -20.09
N ASN A 267 1.54 -3.96 -20.24
CA ASN A 267 2.28 -4.97 -19.47
C ASN A 267 3.75 -4.96 -19.85
N GLN A 268 4.62 -4.86 -18.88
CA GLN A 268 6.06 -4.74 -19.08
C GLN A 268 6.74 -6.10 -18.84
N GLU A 269 7.14 -6.77 -19.92
CA GLU A 269 7.73 -8.10 -19.91
C GLU A 269 9.11 -8.18 -20.62
N ALA A 270 9.72 -7.03 -20.95
CA ALA A 270 10.98 -7.01 -21.68
C ALA A 270 12.10 -7.84 -20.99
N HIS A 271 12.13 -7.86 -19.67
CA HIS A 271 13.13 -8.61 -18.91
C HIS A 271 13.01 -10.12 -19.07
N ILE A 272 11.81 -10.69 -19.10
CA ILE A 272 11.67 -12.15 -19.24
C ILE A 272 12.04 -12.61 -20.65
N PHE A 273 11.66 -11.88 -21.66
CA PHE A 273 12.05 -12.18 -23.04
C PHE A 273 13.55 -11.99 -23.28
N TYR A 274 14.17 -10.97 -22.66
CA TYR A 274 15.60 -10.77 -22.74
C TYR A 274 16.37 -11.97 -22.14
N TYR A 275 16.03 -12.41 -20.94
CA TYR A 275 16.69 -13.55 -20.30
C TYR A 275 16.41 -14.87 -20.99
N LEU A 276 15.19 -15.09 -21.49
CA LEU A 276 14.87 -16.25 -22.33
C LEU A 276 15.74 -16.28 -23.59
N GLY A 277 15.88 -15.13 -24.27
CA GLY A 277 16.76 -14.99 -25.43
C GLY A 277 18.23 -15.30 -25.10
N THR A 278 18.72 -14.80 -23.96
CA THR A 278 20.10 -15.06 -23.50
C THR A 278 20.33 -16.54 -23.20
N LEU A 279 19.37 -17.24 -22.58
CA LEU A 279 19.46 -18.66 -22.35
C LEU A 279 19.45 -19.44 -23.67
N LEU A 280 18.56 -19.11 -24.60
CA LEU A 280 18.48 -19.75 -25.92
C LEU A 280 19.77 -19.56 -26.74
N GLU A 281 20.34 -18.36 -26.67
CA GLU A 281 21.64 -18.07 -27.31
C GLU A 281 22.75 -18.98 -26.75
N SER A 282 22.81 -19.12 -25.40
CA SER A 282 23.79 -20.00 -24.75
C SER A 282 23.66 -21.48 -25.12
N LEU A 283 22.43 -21.89 -25.50
CA LEU A 283 22.12 -23.25 -25.96
C LEU A 283 22.32 -23.42 -27.47
N GLY A 284 22.83 -22.42 -28.18
CA GLY A 284 23.06 -22.45 -29.63
C GLY A 284 21.75 -22.31 -30.46
N LYS A 285 20.63 -21.97 -29.84
CA LYS A 285 19.34 -21.80 -30.52
C LYS A 285 19.16 -20.38 -31.04
N THR A 286 20.03 -19.93 -31.91
CA THR A 286 20.16 -18.53 -32.36
C THR A 286 18.86 -17.95 -32.93
N GLY A 287 18.14 -18.71 -33.76
CA GLY A 287 16.87 -18.23 -34.35
C GLY A 287 15.71 -18.09 -33.35
N GLU A 288 15.68 -18.91 -32.30
CA GLU A 288 14.72 -18.78 -31.20
C GLU A 288 15.12 -17.60 -30.28
N ALA A 289 16.41 -17.41 -30.04
CA ALA A 289 16.97 -16.31 -29.27
C ALA A 289 16.64 -14.96 -29.92
N GLU A 290 16.86 -14.84 -31.24
CA GLU A 290 16.54 -13.62 -31.98
C GLU A 290 15.07 -13.25 -31.86
N LYS A 291 14.13 -14.20 -31.96
CA LYS A 291 12.70 -13.98 -31.75
C LYS A 291 12.41 -13.47 -30.35
N ALA A 292 13.04 -14.03 -29.32
CA ALA A 292 12.86 -13.58 -27.96
C ALA A 292 13.41 -12.13 -27.75
N PHE A 293 14.53 -11.79 -28.36
CA PHE A 293 15.05 -10.42 -28.31
C PHE A 293 14.15 -9.43 -29.09
N GLU A 294 13.56 -9.85 -30.22
CA GLU A 294 12.56 -9.04 -30.92
C GLU A 294 11.36 -8.75 -30.02
N GLU A 295 10.80 -9.75 -29.37
CA GLU A 295 9.70 -9.57 -28.41
C GLU A 295 10.08 -8.59 -27.29
N ALA A 296 11.28 -8.70 -26.72
CA ALA A 296 11.75 -7.75 -25.70
C ALA A 296 11.92 -6.32 -26.25
N SER A 297 12.23 -6.16 -27.54
CA SER A 297 12.57 -4.88 -28.18
C SER A 297 11.36 -4.04 -28.58
N VAL A 298 10.23 -4.67 -28.93
CA VAL A 298 9.03 -3.97 -29.45
C VAL A 298 8.20 -3.28 -28.37
N TYR A 299 8.58 -3.43 -27.12
CA TYR A 299 7.82 -2.95 -25.99
C TYR A 299 7.76 -1.41 -25.92
N LYS A 300 6.54 -0.83 -25.88
CA LYS A 300 6.27 0.62 -25.92
C LYS A 300 5.58 1.16 -24.66
N ALA A 301 5.78 0.52 -23.53
CA ALA A 301 5.23 1.04 -22.27
C ALA A 301 5.93 2.33 -21.81
N ALA A 302 5.38 2.98 -20.80
CA ALA A 302 6.01 4.11 -20.15
C ALA A 302 7.44 3.75 -19.66
N VAL A 303 8.31 4.74 -19.63
CA VAL A 303 9.69 4.57 -19.17
C VAL A 303 9.70 4.03 -17.73
N SER A 304 10.41 2.92 -17.55
CA SER A 304 10.58 2.27 -16.25
C SER A 304 11.95 1.60 -16.17
N GLU A 305 12.27 1.01 -15.04
CA GLU A 305 13.49 0.20 -14.86
C GLU A 305 13.57 -0.96 -15.87
N LEU A 306 12.44 -1.47 -16.35
CA LEU A 306 12.38 -2.55 -17.33
C LEU A 306 12.77 -2.12 -18.74
N SER A 307 12.80 -0.81 -19.03
CA SER A 307 13.26 -0.27 -20.30
C SER A 307 14.74 -0.59 -20.55
N MET A 308 15.55 -0.81 -19.51
CA MET A 308 16.93 -1.30 -19.66
C MET A 308 16.99 -2.62 -20.43
N PHE A 309 16.12 -3.58 -20.11
CA PHE A 309 16.12 -4.89 -20.78
C PHE A 309 15.72 -4.79 -22.25
N ARG A 310 14.82 -3.83 -22.57
CA ARG A 310 14.54 -3.47 -23.97
C ARG A 310 15.79 -2.97 -24.69
N ALA A 311 16.56 -2.07 -24.06
CA ALA A 311 17.80 -1.57 -24.63
C ALA A 311 18.85 -2.68 -24.82
N LEU A 312 18.97 -3.60 -23.86
CA LEU A 312 19.86 -4.75 -23.97
C LEU A 312 19.45 -5.70 -25.10
N ALA A 313 18.16 -5.96 -25.28
CA ALA A 313 17.64 -6.75 -26.40
C ALA A 313 17.92 -6.07 -27.75
N LEU A 314 17.73 -4.75 -27.85
CA LEU A 314 18.08 -3.97 -29.03
C LEU A 314 19.59 -4.09 -29.38
N ARG A 315 20.48 -4.13 -28.39
CA ARG A 315 21.91 -4.38 -28.61
C ARG A 315 22.17 -5.78 -29.16
N LYS A 316 21.50 -6.80 -28.65
CA LYS A 316 21.57 -8.18 -29.17
C LYS A 316 21.13 -8.25 -30.64
N LEU A 317 20.20 -7.42 -31.05
CA LEU A 317 19.72 -7.25 -32.43
C LEU A 317 20.56 -6.27 -33.25
N MET A 318 21.71 -5.82 -32.77
CA MET A 318 22.63 -4.86 -33.42
C MET A 318 21.97 -3.47 -33.67
N ARG A 319 20.89 -3.12 -32.96
CA ARG A 319 20.16 -1.83 -33.09
C ARG A 319 20.68 -0.81 -32.07
N PHE A 320 21.99 -0.49 -32.16
CA PHE A 320 22.72 0.27 -31.14
C PHE A 320 22.17 1.69 -30.91
N SER A 321 21.78 2.41 -31.97
CA SER A 321 21.24 3.77 -31.85
C SER A 321 19.90 3.78 -31.09
N GLN A 322 19.04 2.80 -31.34
CA GLN A 322 17.77 2.67 -30.63
C GLN A 322 18.00 2.30 -29.15
N ALA A 323 18.95 1.41 -28.89
CA ALA A 323 19.30 1.05 -27.50
C ALA A 323 19.81 2.28 -26.72
N GLN A 324 20.67 3.08 -27.34
CA GLN A 324 21.22 4.30 -26.76
C GLN A 324 20.11 5.31 -26.46
N GLN A 325 19.17 5.49 -27.38
CA GLN A 325 18.02 6.37 -27.21
C GLN A 325 17.18 5.97 -25.97
N VAL A 326 16.84 4.68 -25.83
CA VAL A 326 16.08 4.17 -24.69
C VAL A 326 16.77 4.47 -23.35
N LEU A 327 18.09 4.24 -23.27
CA LEU A 327 18.85 4.49 -22.04
C LEU A 327 18.97 6.00 -21.74
N THR A 328 19.06 6.84 -22.77
CA THR A 328 19.06 8.30 -22.62
C THR A 328 17.70 8.78 -22.09
N GLU A 329 16.58 8.31 -22.65
CA GLU A 329 15.23 8.61 -22.18
C GLU A 329 15.02 8.21 -20.71
N MET A 330 15.61 7.08 -20.28
CA MET A 330 15.57 6.67 -18.86
C MET A 330 16.34 7.65 -17.96
N LEU A 331 17.55 8.10 -18.38
CA LEU A 331 18.33 9.08 -17.61
C LEU A 331 17.61 10.41 -17.51
N GLU A 332 17.07 10.93 -18.62
CA GLU A 332 16.31 12.19 -18.65
C GLU A 332 15.06 12.12 -17.77
N SER A 333 14.35 10.99 -17.81
CA SER A 333 13.19 10.76 -16.95
C SER A 333 13.57 10.73 -15.48
N GLY A 334 14.68 10.04 -15.13
CA GLY A 334 15.23 10.03 -13.79
C GLY A 334 15.66 11.41 -13.30
N ASP A 335 16.38 12.17 -14.14
CA ASP A 335 16.80 13.53 -13.86
C ASP A 335 15.61 14.47 -13.63
N ASN A 336 14.56 14.32 -14.44
CA ASN A 336 13.34 15.11 -14.28
C ASN A 336 12.64 14.85 -12.93
N LEU A 337 12.56 13.60 -12.52
CA LEU A 337 11.98 13.25 -11.19
C LEU A 337 12.83 13.81 -10.05
N LEU A 338 14.16 13.80 -10.16
CA LEU A 338 15.06 14.34 -9.14
C LEU A 338 15.06 15.87 -9.07
N LYS A 339 14.81 16.57 -10.20
CA LYS A 339 14.67 18.02 -10.27
C LYS A 339 13.31 18.51 -9.76
N ASN A 340 12.25 17.77 -10.07
CA ASN A 340 10.86 18.12 -9.77
C ASN A 340 10.27 17.14 -8.76
N LYS A 341 10.90 17.00 -7.60
CA LYS A 341 10.56 15.98 -6.59
C LYS A 341 9.14 16.10 -6.04
N ASP A 342 8.55 17.27 -6.06
CA ASP A 342 7.19 17.57 -5.61
C ASP A 342 6.13 17.35 -6.70
N MET A 343 6.53 17.01 -7.92
CA MET A 343 5.62 16.76 -9.04
C MET A 343 4.74 15.55 -8.77
N ARG A 344 3.43 15.74 -8.84
CA ARG A 344 2.44 14.67 -8.69
C ARG A 344 2.07 14.08 -10.04
N SER A 345 2.03 12.76 -10.13
CA SER A 345 1.43 12.07 -11.26
C SER A 345 -0.09 12.24 -11.23
N TYR A 346 -0.68 12.57 -12.37
CA TYR A 346 -2.12 12.62 -12.53
C TYR A 346 -2.62 11.28 -13.07
N TYR A 347 -3.58 10.68 -12.39
CA TYR A 347 -4.31 9.52 -12.88
C TYR A 347 -5.56 10.00 -13.60
N GLY A 348 -5.61 9.81 -14.91
CA GLY A 348 -6.69 10.34 -15.76
C GLY A 348 -8.03 9.63 -15.61
N VAL A 349 -8.07 8.43 -15.03
CA VAL A 349 -9.28 7.61 -14.86
C VAL A 349 -9.23 6.90 -13.51
N GLY A 350 -10.33 7.00 -12.76
CA GLY A 350 -10.52 6.33 -11.48
C GLY A 350 -9.81 7.00 -10.30
N SER A 351 -10.21 6.61 -9.12
CA SER A 351 -9.53 6.98 -7.87
C SER A 351 -8.71 5.79 -7.39
N PRO A 352 -7.39 5.92 -7.25
CA PRO A 352 -6.61 4.85 -6.63
C PRO A 352 -7.16 4.59 -5.22
N THR A 353 -7.07 3.34 -4.77
CA THR A 353 -7.47 2.97 -3.40
C THR A 353 -6.81 3.92 -2.40
N PRO A 354 -7.58 4.63 -1.56
CA PRO A 354 -7.02 5.57 -0.60
C PRO A 354 -5.99 4.86 0.29
N MET A 355 -4.76 5.38 0.28
CA MET A 355 -3.73 4.88 1.17
C MET A 355 -4.01 5.35 2.60
N PRO A 356 -3.72 4.53 3.61
CA PRO A 356 -4.00 4.88 5.00
C PRO A 356 -3.10 6.00 5.53
N PHE A 357 -1.88 6.12 5.00
CA PHE A 357 -0.86 7.10 5.40
C PHE A 357 -0.65 8.16 4.34
N GLU A 358 -0.20 9.32 4.75
CA GLU A 358 0.10 10.42 3.82
C GLU A 358 1.26 10.04 2.87
N TYR A 359 1.13 10.49 1.62
CA TYR A 359 2.16 10.28 0.60
C TYR A 359 3.30 11.28 0.75
N ASP A 360 4.50 10.76 0.99
CA ASP A 360 5.72 11.53 0.80
C ASP A 360 6.12 11.49 -0.69
N ILE A 361 5.56 12.41 -1.48
CA ILE A 361 5.81 12.48 -2.92
C ILE A 361 7.28 12.75 -3.24
N VAL A 362 7.96 13.51 -2.38
CA VAL A 362 9.39 13.83 -2.55
C VAL A 362 10.23 12.56 -2.39
N LYS A 363 9.93 11.76 -1.37
CA LYS A 363 10.56 10.45 -1.16
C LYS A 363 10.31 9.52 -2.35
N ILE A 364 9.05 9.40 -2.80
CA ILE A 364 8.67 8.52 -3.90
C ILE A 364 9.40 8.90 -5.20
N ASN A 365 9.39 10.19 -5.57
CA ASN A 365 10.05 10.66 -6.77
C ASN A 365 11.57 10.53 -6.68
N SER A 366 12.16 10.74 -5.50
CA SER A 366 13.60 10.50 -5.27
C SER A 366 13.97 9.04 -5.50
N VAL A 367 13.21 8.10 -4.91
CA VAL A 367 13.43 6.66 -5.13
C VAL A 367 13.31 6.31 -6.60
N ASN A 368 12.24 6.75 -7.27
CA ASN A 368 11.99 6.45 -8.67
C ASN A 368 13.09 7.04 -9.59
N GLY A 369 13.51 8.28 -9.33
CA GLY A 369 14.56 8.94 -10.11
C GLY A 369 15.88 8.21 -10.02
N HIS A 370 16.34 7.88 -8.80
CA HIS A 370 17.58 7.14 -8.60
C HIS A 370 17.52 5.71 -9.17
N ILE A 371 16.39 5.01 -9.06
CA ILE A 371 16.22 3.69 -9.66
C ILE A 371 16.31 3.76 -11.20
N LEU A 372 15.61 4.69 -11.84
CA LEU A 372 15.67 4.85 -13.30
C LEU A 372 17.11 5.12 -13.78
N ARG A 373 17.81 6.02 -13.11
CA ARG A 373 19.21 6.33 -13.40
C ARG A 373 20.12 5.12 -13.19
N GLY A 374 19.96 4.41 -12.08
CA GLY A 374 20.74 3.22 -11.76
C GLY A 374 20.62 2.14 -12.82
N TYR A 375 19.41 1.80 -13.23
CA TYR A 375 19.18 0.82 -14.30
C TYR A 375 19.68 1.33 -15.67
N ALA A 376 19.50 2.60 -16.00
CA ALA A 376 20.02 3.17 -17.24
C ALA A 376 21.56 3.12 -17.30
N LEU A 377 22.22 3.50 -16.22
CA LEU A 377 23.69 3.45 -16.11
C LEU A 377 24.23 2.03 -16.19
N LEU A 378 23.54 1.06 -15.56
CA LEU A 378 23.87 -0.36 -15.70
C LEU A 378 23.78 -0.79 -17.18
N GLY A 379 22.68 -0.44 -17.84
CA GLY A 379 22.50 -0.68 -19.27
C GLY A 379 23.59 -0.02 -20.15
N LEU A 380 24.16 1.10 -19.74
CA LEU A 380 25.30 1.76 -20.40
C LEU A 380 26.65 1.13 -20.06
N GLY A 381 26.72 0.15 -19.15
CA GLY A 381 27.97 -0.46 -18.67
C GLY A 381 28.69 0.38 -17.61
N ARG A 382 28.07 1.43 -17.08
CA ARG A 382 28.64 2.33 -16.06
C ARG A 382 28.27 1.82 -14.65
N ARG A 383 28.84 0.65 -14.30
CA ARG A 383 28.43 -0.14 -13.13
C ARG A 383 28.57 0.61 -11.80
N ASP A 384 29.73 1.24 -11.54
CA ASP A 384 29.99 1.91 -10.27
C ASP A 384 29.01 3.06 -10.04
N GLU A 385 28.69 3.80 -11.10
CA GLU A 385 27.73 4.89 -11.05
C GLU A 385 26.28 4.35 -10.87
N ALA A 386 25.98 3.23 -11.50
CA ALA A 386 24.69 2.57 -11.31
C ALA A 386 24.49 2.13 -9.86
N GLU A 387 25.51 1.52 -9.25
CA GLU A 387 25.47 1.12 -7.83
C GLU A 387 25.34 2.32 -6.90
N ALA A 388 26.01 3.44 -7.21
CA ALA A 388 25.89 4.68 -6.44
C ALA A 388 24.44 5.22 -6.46
N GLU A 389 23.79 5.22 -7.63
CA GLU A 389 22.39 5.64 -7.76
C GLU A 389 21.44 4.71 -6.98
N ILE A 390 21.62 3.41 -7.06
CA ILE A 390 20.83 2.44 -6.30
C ILE A 390 21.05 2.57 -4.79
N ALA A 391 22.29 2.86 -4.36
CA ALA A 391 22.57 3.14 -2.95
C ALA A 391 21.84 4.41 -2.47
N GLN A 392 21.73 5.46 -3.31
CA GLN A 392 20.92 6.63 -2.99
C GLN A 392 19.44 6.27 -2.86
N ALA A 393 18.88 5.48 -3.76
CA ALA A 393 17.49 5.01 -3.64
C ALA A 393 17.27 4.24 -2.32
N ALA A 394 18.24 3.40 -1.92
CA ALA A 394 18.18 2.60 -0.71
C ALA A 394 18.17 3.45 0.58
N THR A 395 18.73 4.66 0.58
CA THR A 395 18.66 5.56 1.75
C THR A 395 17.22 5.94 2.09
N TYR A 396 16.35 6.01 1.08
CA TYR A 396 14.93 6.33 1.24
C TYR A 396 14.06 5.08 1.45
N SER A 397 14.32 4.00 0.69
CA SER A 397 13.49 2.80 0.69
C SER A 397 14.35 1.54 0.49
N PRO A 398 15.05 1.06 1.53
CA PRO A 398 15.99 -0.06 1.42
C PRO A 398 15.33 -1.37 1.00
N ASN A 399 14.04 -1.53 1.25
CA ASN A 399 13.27 -2.73 0.94
C ASN A 399 12.45 -2.61 -0.38
N ASP A 400 12.75 -1.62 -1.24
CA ASP A 400 12.12 -1.56 -2.56
C ASP A 400 12.52 -2.78 -3.41
N PHE A 401 11.53 -3.47 -3.95
CA PHE A 401 11.78 -4.68 -4.74
C PHE A 401 12.71 -4.44 -5.94
N ARG A 402 12.66 -3.27 -6.56
CA ARG A 402 13.49 -2.93 -7.72
C ARG A 402 14.98 -2.84 -7.36
N ILE A 403 15.30 -2.40 -6.13
CA ILE A 403 16.67 -2.42 -5.59
C ILE A 403 17.14 -3.86 -5.41
N TYR A 404 16.29 -4.71 -4.82
CA TYR A 404 16.60 -6.12 -4.70
C TYR A 404 16.82 -6.76 -6.07
N ALA A 405 15.92 -6.56 -7.03
CA ALA A 405 16.02 -7.09 -8.38
C ALA A 405 17.31 -6.61 -9.08
N PHE A 406 17.68 -5.33 -8.93
CA PHE A 406 18.95 -4.80 -9.46
C PHE A 406 20.15 -5.62 -8.98
N HIS A 407 20.26 -5.88 -7.68
CA HIS A 407 21.37 -6.66 -7.12
C HIS A 407 21.38 -8.11 -7.60
N GLN A 408 20.23 -8.69 -7.95
CA GLN A 408 20.16 -10.03 -8.50
C GLN A 408 20.61 -10.09 -9.99
N VAL A 409 20.50 -8.98 -10.71
CA VAL A 409 20.73 -8.99 -12.16
C VAL A 409 22.00 -8.24 -12.60
N LYS A 410 22.56 -7.38 -11.76
CA LYS A 410 23.69 -6.49 -12.12
C LYS A 410 24.94 -7.23 -12.63
N ASP A 411 25.14 -8.48 -12.23
CA ASP A 411 26.29 -9.31 -12.58
C ASP A 411 26.03 -10.23 -13.78
N THR A 412 24.85 -10.13 -14.40
CA THR A 412 24.46 -10.97 -15.55
C THR A 412 24.72 -10.32 -16.91
N PHE A 413 25.33 -9.12 -16.94
CA PHE A 413 25.58 -8.32 -18.15
C PHE A 413 27.07 -8.13 -18.41
#